data_16e58a37e3063f2688020185fc48a5fa
#
_entry.id   16e58a37e3063f2688020185fc48a5fa
#
_cell.length_a   1.000
_cell.length_b   1.000
_cell.length_c   1.000
_cell.angle_alpha   90.00
_cell.angle_beta   90.00
_cell.angle_gamma   90.00
#
_symmetry.space_group_name_H-M   'P 1'
#
loop_
_entity.id
_entity.type
_entity.pdbx_description
1 polymer ?
#
loop_
_entity_poly.entity_id
_entity_poly.type
_entity_poly.pdbx_seq_one_letter_code
_entity_poly.pdbx_strand_id
1 'polypeptide(L)'
;MSDIPLRTFSLKANIPNSSILKTQFVQSETKSGLWQICIKDIAIIFKADINIISAIQCNLVKDLKFKNETGGLESYNPTIGVFPLKGKLNEKKLIQFEKCWFQINAPNSELKLYVTNVETETSIDSDCELYVTVLMQRIK
;
A
#
# COMPACT_ATOMS: atom_id res chain seq x y z
N MET A 1 -2.91 -14.18 -28.57
CA MET A 1 -3.21 -13.42 -27.35
C MET A 1 -1.93 -12.76 -26.87
N SER A 2 -1.95 -11.44 -26.77
CA SER A 2 -0.78 -10.73 -26.28
C SER A 2 -0.80 -10.71 -24.76
N ASP A 3 0.31 -11.07 -24.16
CA ASP A 3 0.47 -10.98 -22.72
C ASP A 3 0.52 -9.52 -22.29
N ILE A 4 -0.26 -9.17 -21.30
CA ILE A 4 -0.21 -7.84 -20.73
C ILE A 4 0.95 -7.83 -19.73
N PRO A 5 1.94 -6.94 -19.91
CA PRO A 5 3.13 -6.96 -19.06
C PRO A 5 2.78 -6.67 -17.60
N LEU A 6 3.39 -7.45 -16.72
CA LEU A 6 3.36 -7.21 -15.29
C LEU A 6 4.42 -6.17 -14.95
N ARG A 7 4.03 -5.15 -14.22
CA ARG A 7 4.95 -4.11 -13.74
C ARG A 7 5.23 -4.34 -12.26
N THR A 8 6.46 -4.13 -11.87
CA THR A 8 6.87 -4.27 -10.47
C THR A 8 7.39 -2.92 -9.98
N PHE A 9 6.86 -2.45 -8.88
CA PHE A 9 7.28 -1.21 -8.24
C PHE A 9 7.79 -1.49 -6.83
N SER A 10 8.90 -0.86 -6.46
CA SER A 10 9.42 -0.92 -5.10
C SER A 10 9.26 0.45 -4.47
N LEU A 11 8.59 0.50 -3.34
CA LEU A 11 8.27 1.73 -2.61
C LEU A 11 8.93 1.68 -1.24
N LYS A 12 9.48 2.80 -0.80
CA LYS A 12 10.17 2.88 0.49
C LYS A 12 9.53 3.93 1.39
N ALA A 13 9.43 3.62 2.66
CA ALA A 13 9.07 4.58 3.70
C ALA A 13 10.04 4.49 4.87
N ASN A 14 10.45 5.64 5.37
CA ASN A 14 11.21 5.78 6.61
C ASN A 14 10.27 6.32 7.68
N ILE A 15 9.88 5.48 8.62
CA ILE A 15 9.00 5.86 9.72
C ILE A 15 9.87 6.25 10.92
N PRO A 16 9.54 7.34 11.64
CA PRO A 16 8.28 8.09 11.60
C PRO A 16 8.25 9.25 10.60
N ASN A 17 9.32 9.52 9.87
CA ASN A 17 9.37 10.69 8.98
C ASN A 17 8.28 10.69 7.94
N SER A 18 7.92 9.51 7.43
CA SER A 18 6.82 9.39 6.48
C SER A 18 6.23 7.99 6.52
N SER A 19 4.94 7.89 6.78
CA SER A 19 4.19 6.64 6.64
C SER A 19 3.45 6.58 5.31
N ILE A 20 3.78 7.47 4.39
CA ILE A 20 3.22 7.48 3.04
C ILE A 20 4.29 7.03 2.06
N LEU A 21 4.03 5.91 1.41
CA LEU A 21 4.84 5.43 0.31
C LEU A 21 4.16 5.88 -0.98
N LYS A 22 4.90 6.53 -1.84
CA LYS A 22 4.31 7.05 -3.05
C LYS A 22 5.24 6.89 -4.24
N THR A 23 4.65 6.70 -5.40
CA THR A 23 5.34 6.78 -6.67
C THR A 23 4.43 7.40 -7.71
N GLN A 24 5.01 8.08 -8.65
CA GLN A 24 4.27 8.66 -9.75
C GLN A 24 4.39 7.76 -10.97
N PHE A 25 3.27 7.49 -11.63
CA PHE A 25 3.29 6.69 -12.84
C PHE A 25 3.88 7.48 -13.99
N VAL A 26 4.77 6.84 -14.72
CA VAL A 26 5.28 7.38 -15.97
C VAL A 26 4.28 7.03 -17.06
N GLN A 27 3.79 8.05 -17.74
CA GLN A 27 2.73 7.89 -18.74
C GLN A 27 3.10 6.90 -19.85
N SER A 28 4.37 6.79 -20.19
CA SER A 28 4.84 5.81 -21.19
C SER A 28 4.72 4.37 -20.70
N GLU A 29 4.68 4.16 -19.38
CA GLU A 29 4.60 2.83 -18.77
C GLU A 29 3.17 2.46 -18.40
N THR A 30 2.35 3.44 -18.04
CA THR A 30 0.98 3.22 -17.58
C THR A 30 -0.01 3.90 -18.54
N LYS A 31 -0.35 3.21 -19.60
CA LYS A 31 -1.37 3.69 -20.54
C LYS A 31 -2.73 3.73 -19.84
N SER A 32 -3.61 4.61 -20.34
CA SER A 32 -4.97 4.66 -19.81
C SER A 32 -5.66 3.31 -19.96
N GLY A 33 -6.50 2.98 -19.01
CA GLY A 33 -7.22 1.72 -19.00
C GLY A 33 -7.50 1.25 -17.59
N LEU A 34 -7.96 0.03 -17.50
CA LEU A 34 -8.24 -0.63 -16.24
C LEU A 34 -7.01 -1.41 -15.79
N TRP A 35 -6.60 -1.16 -14.58
CA TRP A 35 -5.44 -1.81 -13.97
C TRP A 35 -5.83 -2.56 -12.72
N GLN A 36 -4.96 -3.46 -12.29
CA GLN A 36 -5.07 -4.12 -11.01
C GLN A 36 -3.74 -4.05 -10.27
N ILE A 37 -3.82 -4.03 -8.95
CA ILE A 37 -2.67 -3.90 -8.07
C ILE A 37 -2.72 -4.97 -6.99
N CYS A 38 -1.58 -5.52 -6.61
CA CYS A 38 -1.46 -6.31 -5.39
C CYS A 38 -0.11 -6.08 -4.72
N ILE A 39 -0.05 -6.33 -3.42
CA ILE A 39 1.20 -6.30 -2.68
C ILE A 39 1.82 -7.68 -2.78
N LYS A 40 3.08 -7.74 -3.22
CA LYS A 40 3.83 -8.99 -3.26
C LYS A 40 4.46 -9.30 -1.92
N ASP A 41 5.23 -8.37 -1.39
CA ASP A 41 5.93 -8.53 -0.13
C ASP A 41 6.27 -7.20 0.52
N ILE A 42 6.64 -7.27 1.79
CA ILE A 42 7.16 -6.13 2.54
C ILE A 42 8.43 -6.59 3.25
N ALA A 43 9.54 -5.88 2.99
CA ALA A 43 10.76 -6.05 3.74
C ALA A 43 10.82 -4.95 4.81
N ILE A 44 11.16 -5.35 6.03
CA ILE A 44 11.16 -4.45 7.19
C ILE A 44 12.53 -4.47 7.84
N ILE A 45 13.07 -3.28 8.10
CA ILE A 45 14.26 -3.10 8.93
C ILE A 45 13.82 -2.35 10.19
N PHE A 46 13.92 -3.02 11.34
CA PHE A 46 13.50 -2.44 12.62
C PHE A 46 14.61 -1.56 13.18
N LYS A 47 14.27 -0.32 13.49
CA LYS A 47 15.17 0.64 14.16
C LYS A 47 14.77 0.86 15.62
N ALA A 48 13.76 0.15 16.09
CA ALA A 48 13.26 0.14 17.46
C ALA A 48 12.47 -1.14 17.68
N ASP A 49 12.15 -1.45 18.94
CA ASP A 49 11.24 -2.55 19.23
C ASP A 49 9.82 -2.13 18.88
N ILE A 50 9.14 -2.89 18.04
CA ILE A 50 7.79 -2.60 17.58
C ILE A 50 6.93 -3.85 17.71
N ASN A 51 5.69 -3.67 18.15
CA ASN A 51 4.72 -4.77 18.23
C ASN A 51 3.30 -4.22 18.00
N ILE A 52 2.95 -4.06 16.73
CA ILE A 52 1.62 -3.57 16.34
C ILE A 52 1.11 -4.35 15.12
N ILE A 53 -0.17 -4.19 14.83
CA ILE A 53 -0.76 -4.63 13.57
C ILE A 53 -0.87 -3.42 12.66
N SER A 54 -0.31 -3.52 11.47
CA SER A 54 -0.30 -2.46 10.47
C SER A 54 -1.23 -2.78 9.32
N ALA A 55 -1.77 -1.73 8.72
CA ALA A 55 -2.55 -1.82 7.49
C ALA A 55 -1.93 -0.96 6.42
N ILE A 56 -2.09 -1.39 5.17
CA ILE A 56 -1.72 -0.61 3.99
C ILE A 56 -3.00 -0.25 3.25
N GLN A 57 -3.22 1.04 3.04
CA GLN A 57 -4.34 1.58 2.29
C GLN A 57 -3.83 2.17 0.99
N CYS A 58 -4.65 2.10 -0.05
CA CYS A 58 -4.27 2.58 -1.38
C CYS A 58 -5.26 3.64 -1.87
N ASN A 59 -4.74 4.75 -2.38
CA ASN A 59 -5.57 5.84 -2.89
C ASN A 59 -6.23 5.56 -4.24
N LEU A 60 -5.71 4.62 -5.01
CA LEU A 60 -6.19 4.35 -6.36
C LEU A 60 -7.26 3.26 -6.43
N VAL A 61 -7.40 2.46 -5.38
CA VAL A 61 -8.49 1.49 -5.32
C VAL A 61 -9.79 2.26 -5.16
N LYS A 62 -10.81 1.84 -5.90
CA LYS A 62 -12.09 2.54 -5.91
C LYS A 62 -12.67 2.62 -4.50
N ASP A 63 -12.93 3.85 -4.05
CA ASP A 63 -13.49 4.09 -2.74
C ASP A 63 -14.88 3.51 -2.59
N LEU A 64 -15.11 2.89 -1.44
CA LEU A 64 -16.47 2.62 -0.99
C LEU A 64 -16.94 3.82 -0.18
N LYS A 65 -18.09 4.36 -0.56
CA LYS A 65 -18.72 5.45 0.17
C LYS A 65 -19.78 4.90 1.09
N PHE A 66 -19.67 5.23 2.37
CA PHE A 66 -20.64 4.80 3.38
C PHE A 66 -21.40 5.99 3.89
N LYS A 67 -22.68 5.78 4.20
CA LYS A 67 -23.47 6.76 4.95
C LYS A 67 -23.02 6.74 6.40
N ASN A 68 -22.65 7.92 6.92
CA ASN A 68 -22.40 8.05 8.36
C ASN A 68 -23.72 8.20 9.12
N GLU A 69 -23.65 8.29 10.46
CA GLU A 69 -24.84 8.38 11.33
C GLU A 69 -25.70 9.62 11.05
N THR A 70 -25.09 10.67 10.53
CA THR A 70 -25.80 11.92 10.23
C THR A 70 -26.31 11.97 8.80
N GLY A 71 -26.13 10.88 8.02
CA GLY A 71 -26.59 10.80 6.64
C GLY A 71 -25.63 11.32 5.59
N GLY A 72 -24.46 11.84 6.00
CA GLY A 72 -23.41 12.25 5.08
C GLY A 72 -22.68 11.05 4.48
N LEU A 73 -22.02 11.25 3.34
CA LEU A 73 -21.19 10.22 2.71
C LEU A 73 -19.74 10.39 3.14
N GLU A 74 -19.14 9.30 3.60
CA GLU A 74 -17.71 9.26 3.94
C GLU A 74 -16.96 8.39 2.94
N SER A 75 -15.78 8.86 2.52
CA SER A 75 -14.89 8.12 1.64
C SER A 75 -13.68 7.65 2.43
N TYR A 76 -13.32 6.39 2.26
CA TYR A 76 -12.14 5.79 2.89
C TYR A 76 -11.23 5.21 1.84
N ASN A 77 -9.92 5.34 2.04
CA ASN A 77 -8.95 4.62 1.24
C ASN A 77 -9.02 3.14 1.60
N PRO A 78 -9.33 2.25 0.64
CA PRO A 78 -9.44 0.83 0.96
C PRO A 78 -8.14 0.23 1.45
N THR A 79 -8.25 -0.70 2.38
CA THR A 79 -7.12 -1.48 2.89
C THR A 79 -6.83 -2.61 1.91
N ILE A 80 -5.60 -2.68 1.42
CA ILE A 80 -5.16 -3.72 0.48
C ILE A 80 -4.20 -4.72 1.11
N GLY A 81 -3.83 -4.54 2.35
CA GLY A 81 -3.00 -5.49 3.08
C GLY A 81 -2.96 -5.19 4.57
N VAL A 82 -2.86 -6.23 5.36
CA VAL A 82 -2.68 -6.14 6.81
C VAL A 82 -1.51 -7.05 7.16
N PHE A 83 -0.63 -6.57 8.01
CA PHE A 83 0.54 -7.35 8.40
C PHE A 83 0.97 -7.05 9.83
N PRO A 84 1.57 -8.05 10.53
CA PRO A 84 2.15 -7.79 11.84
C PRO A 84 3.46 -7.04 11.70
N LEU A 85 3.54 -5.86 12.30
CA LEU A 85 4.78 -5.10 12.40
C LEU A 85 5.35 -5.39 13.79
N LYS A 86 6.02 -6.54 13.89
CA LYS A 86 6.53 -7.04 15.15
C LYS A 86 7.98 -7.46 15.01
N GLY A 87 8.84 -6.82 15.76
CA GLY A 87 10.27 -7.14 15.77
C GLY A 87 11.03 -6.30 16.77
N LYS A 88 12.28 -6.66 16.97
CA LYS A 88 13.19 -5.98 17.87
C LYS A 88 14.19 -5.14 17.08
N LEU A 89 14.83 -4.18 17.77
CA LEU A 89 15.87 -3.34 17.21
C LEU A 89 16.88 -4.18 16.40
N ASN A 90 17.17 -3.73 15.19
CA ASN A 90 18.09 -4.33 14.22
C ASN A 90 17.61 -5.63 13.56
N GLU A 91 16.42 -6.10 13.85
CA GLU A 91 15.85 -7.22 13.11
C GLU A 91 15.48 -6.81 11.70
N LYS A 92 15.56 -7.77 10.79
CA LYS A 92 15.09 -7.64 9.40
C LYS A 92 14.10 -8.75 9.12
N LYS A 93 12.94 -8.41 8.58
CA LYS A 93 11.90 -9.38 8.25
C LYS A 93 11.38 -9.18 6.85
N LEU A 94 11.00 -10.27 6.23
CA LEU A 94 10.30 -10.27 4.95
C LEU A 94 8.93 -10.93 5.16
N ILE A 95 7.87 -10.19 4.82
CA ILE A 95 6.51 -10.70 4.90
C ILE A 95 6.00 -10.84 3.48
N GLN A 96 5.59 -12.05 3.12
CA GLN A 96 5.00 -12.33 1.82
C GLN A 96 3.48 -12.33 1.94
N PHE A 97 2.82 -11.77 0.93
CA PHE A 97 1.37 -11.71 0.87
C PHE A 97 0.84 -12.70 -0.16
N GLU A 98 -0.32 -13.27 0.13
CA GLU A 98 -1.05 -13.99 -0.90
C GLU A 98 -1.53 -12.99 -1.95
N LYS A 99 -1.48 -13.39 -3.22
CA LYS A 99 -1.92 -12.51 -4.29
C LYS A 99 -3.40 -12.22 -4.16
N CYS A 100 -3.71 -10.96 -3.92
CA CYS A 100 -5.07 -10.44 -3.89
C CYS A 100 -5.09 -9.20 -4.76
N TRP A 101 -5.75 -9.28 -5.89
CA TRP A 101 -5.75 -8.20 -6.87
C TRP A 101 -6.90 -7.24 -6.62
N PHE A 102 -6.59 -5.96 -6.63
CA PHE A 102 -7.57 -4.88 -6.50
C PHE A 102 -7.59 -4.06 -7.77
N GLN A 103 -8.78 -3.76 -8.28
CA GLN A 103 -8.91 -2.92 -9.47
C GLN A 103 -8.65 -1.46 -9.11
N ILE A 104 -7.92 -0.80 -10.00
CA ILE A 104 -7.59 0.63 -9.84
C ILE A 104 -7.77 1.35 -11.16
N ASN A 105 -8.04 2.65 -11.07
CA ASN A 105 -8.06 3.55 -12.19
C ASN A 105 -6.76 4.35 -12.18
N ALA A 106 -5.77 3.86 -12.92
CA ALA A 106 -4.46 4.41 -12.74
C ALA A 106 -4.14 5.36 -13.81
N PRO A 107 -4.00 5.70 -14.79
CA PRO A 107 -2.87 6.44 -15.32
C PRO A 107 -2.86 7.88 -14.89
N ASN A 108 -1.73 8.52 -14.94
CA ASN A 108 -1.50 9.94 -14.63
C ASN A 108 -1.77 10.31 -13.17
N SER A 109 -1.98 9.33 -12.32
CA SER A 109 -2.19 9.57 -10.90
C SER A 109 -1.00 9.03 -10.11
N GLU A 110 -0.69 9.70 -9.00
CA GLU A 110 0.34 9.24 -8.08
C GLU A 110 -0.20 8.08 -7.25
N LEU A 111 0.52 6.97 -7.24
CA LEU A 111 0.20 5.85 -6.34
C LEU A 111 0.65 6.23 -4.94
N LYS A 112 -0.27 6.23 -4.01
CA LYS A 112 0.03 6.46 -2.60
C LYS A 112 -0.44 5.28 -1.78
N LEU A 113 0.49 4.70 -1.01
CA LEU A 113 0.19 3.68 -0.03
C LEU A 113 0.36 4.29 1.36
N TYR A 114 -0.68 4.19 2.17
CA TYR A 114 -0.67 4.72 3.53
C TYR A 114 -0.49 3.57 4.49
N VAL A 115 0.54 3.64 5.32
CA VAL A 115 0.82 2.63 6.34
C VAL A 115 0.35 3.17 7.68
N THR A 116 -0.55 2.46 8.32
CA THR A 116 -1.18 2.90 9.55
C THR A 116 -1.13 1.82 10.63
N ASN A 117 -1.31 2.24 11.87
CA ASN A 117 -1.55 1.34 12.99
C ASN A 117 -3.04 1.03 13.02
N VAL A 118 -3.39 -0.26 12.94
CA VAL A 118 -4.79 -0.68 12.87
C VAL A 118 -5.57 -0.32 14.13
N GLU A 119 -4.94 -0.43 15.30
CA GLU A 119 -5.63 -0.20 16.58
C GLU A 119 -5.97 1.27 16.81
N THR A 120 -5.06 2.16 16.42
CA THR A 120 -5.24 3.60 16.65
C THR A 120 -5.76 4.33 15.43
N GLU A 121 -5.75 3.67 14.26
CA GLU A 121 -6.11 4.25 12.96
C GLU A 121 -5.27 5.49 12.60
N THR A 122 -4.08 5.58 13.17
CA THR A 122 -3.15 6.69 12.97
C THR A 122 -1.86 6.23 12.33
N SER A 123 -1.01 7.19 12.01
CA SER A 123 0.33 6.92 11.50
C SER A 123 1.17 6.17 12.53
N ILE A 124 2.11 5.37 12.04
CA ILE A 124 3.06 4.67 12.89
C ILE A 124 4.14 5.66 13.33
N ASP A 125 4.46 5.68 14.60
CA ASP A 125 5.42 6.61 15.18
C ASP A 125 6.74 5.97 15.61
N SER A 126 6.85 4.65 15.50
CA SER A 126 8.07 3.92 15.87
C SER A 126 9.03 3.77 14.71
N ASP A 127 10.33 3.81 14.98
CA ASP A 127 11.36 3.84 13.94
C ASP A 127 11.47 2.51 13.19
N CYS A 128 11.27 2.55 11.88
CA CYS A 128 11.54 1.42 11.01
C CYS A 128 11.64 1.86 9.54
N GLU A 129 12.23 1.01 8.72
CA GLU A 129 12.22 1.19 7.27
C GLU A 129 11.36 0.11 6.65
N LEU A 130 10.46 0.50 5.76
CA LEU A 130 9.59 -0.41 5.02
C LEU A 130 9.91 -0.34 3.54
N TYR A 131 10.04 -1.51 2.94
CA TYR A 131 10.21 -1.64 1.49
C TYR A 131 9.07 -2.52 0.99
N VAL A 132 8.16 -1.92 0.24
CA VAL A 132 6.97 -2.61 -0.26
C VAL A 132 7.15 -2.91 -1.74
N THR A 133 7.00 -4.16 -2.13
CA THR A 133 7.00 -4.54 -3.54
C THR A 133 5.55 -4.70 -3.99
N VAL A 134 5.20 -3.95 -5.03
CA VAL A 134 3.85 -3.88 -5.57
C VAL A 134 3.87 -4.40 -7.00
N LEU A 135 2.92 -5.24 -7.33
CA LEU A 135 2.70 -5.72 -8.69
C LEU A 135 1.51 -4.99 -9.29
N MET A 136 1.65 -4.54 -10.52
CA MET A 136 0.57 -3.91 -11.28
C MET A 136 0.46 -4.52 -12.65
N GLN A 137 -0.76 -4.71 -13.10
CA GLN A 137 -1.03 -5.26 -14.42
C GLN A 137 -2.23 -4.56 -15.03
N ARG A 138 -2.11 -4.22 -16.30
CA ARG A 138 -3.24 -3.67 -17.06
C ARG A 138 -4.19 -4.79 -17.40
N ILE A 139 -5.47 -4.60 -17.10
CA ILE A 139 -6.49 -5.62 -17.37
C ILE A 139 -7.10 -5.40 -18.75
N LYS A 140 -7.26 -4.13 -19.14
CA LYS A 140 -8.01 -3.84 -20.36
C LYS A 140 -7.59 -2.52 -21.02
#